data_39d068f13db7f05c96082e56328cb340
#
_entry.id   39d068f13db7f05c96082e56328cb340
#
_cell.length_a   1.000
_cell.length_b   1.000
_cell.length_c   1.000
_cell.angle_alpha   90.00
_cell.angle_beta   90.00
_cell.angle_gamma   90.00
#
_symmetry.space_group_name_H-M   'P 1'
#
loop_
_entity.id
_entity.type
_entity.pdbx_description
1 polymer ?
#
loop_
_entity_poly.entity_id
_entity_poly.type
_entity_poly.pdbx_seq_one_letter_code
_entity_poly.pdbx_strand_id
1 'polypeptide(L)'
;MIFISFFLSLLITLNPSSNFNCDGDRLTAVIRNNLNGDFAITENLENIDKGAFIVLHWRDINLMLPVSFKVGDISFTDKKWLWSYQDEKNGLRMDEPRFAQILPNGEIQEFSCLAIYKEDIIS
;
A
#
# COMPACT_ATOMS: atom_id res chain seq x y z
N MET A 1 -24.71 26.62 -0.15
CA MET A 1 -24.54 25.63 0.88
C MET A 1 -24.16 24.30 0.28
N ILE A 2 -24.73 23.98 -0.88
CA ILE A 2 -24.36 22.77 -1.61
C ILE A 2 -22.88 22.75 -1.99
N PHE A 3 -22.29 23.91 -2.22
CA PHE A 3 -20.89 24.04 -2.63
C PHE A 3 -19.90 23.55 -1.59
N ILE A 4 -20.23 23.67 -0.30
CA ILE A 4 -19.34 23.24 0.77
C ILE A 4 -19.16 21.74 0.75
N SER A 5 -20.22 20.99 0.45
CA SER A 5 -20.14 19.53 0.35
C SER A 5 -19.22 19.09 -0.79
N PHE A 6 -19.23 19.81 -1.89
CA PHE A 6 -18.34 19.53 -3.01
C PHE A 6 -16.87 19.67 -2.63
N PHE A 7 -16.54 20.73 -1.91
CA PHE A 7 -15.16 20.94 -1.49
C PHE A 7 -14.67 19.84 -0.57
N LEU A 8 -15.51 19.39 0.35
CA LEU A 8 -15.16 18.30 1.24
C LEU A 8 -14.93 17.01 0.48
N SER A 9 -15.74 16.73 -0.54
CA SER A 9 -15.55 15.55 -1.37
C SER A 9 -14.23 15.59 -2.13
N LEU A 10 -13.85 16.75 -2.65
CA LEU A 10 -12.57 16.91 -3.35
C LEU A 10 -11.38 16.68 -2.43
N LEU A 11 -11.47 17.15 -1.19
CA LEU A 11 -10.39 16.94 -0.23
C LEU A 11 -10.20 15.46 0.08
N ILE A 12 -11.29 14.69 0.14
CA ILE A 12 -11.21 13.25 0.38
C ILE A 12 -10.50 12.53 -0.77
N THR A 13 -10.66 13.02 -2.03
CA THR A 13 -10.02 12.39 -3.18
C THR A 13 -8.51 12.58 -3.24
N LEU A 14 -7.94 13.44 -2.38
CA LEU A 14 -6.51 13.66 -2.32
C LEU A 14 -5.77 12.63 -1.49
N ASN A 15 -6.47 11.74 -0.82
CA ASN A 15 -5.84 10.69 -0.02
C ASN A 15 -5.12 9.68 -0.92
N PRO A 16 -4.02 9.09 -0.42
CA PRO A 16 -3.29 8.08 -1.17
C PRO A 16 -4.18 6.91 -1.57
N SER A 17 -3.90 6.32 -2.71
CA SER A 17 -4.66 5.17 -3.18
C SER A 17 -4.32 3.93 -2.38
N SER A 18 -5.34 3.16 -2.00
CA SER A 18 -5.18 1.84 -1.42
C SER A 18 -5.55 0.73 -2.42
N ASN A 19 -5.81 1.10 -3.66
CA ASN A 19 -6.16 0.18 -4.73
C ASN A 19 -5.13 0.27 -5.84
N PHE A 20 -4.73 -0.90 -6.33
CA PHE A 20 -3.70 -1.01 -7.35
C PHE A 20 -4.13 -1.98 -8.43
N ASN A 21 -3.58 -1.80 -9.61
CA ASN A 21 -3.66 -2.78 -10.68
C ASN A 21 -2.32 -3.50 -10.72
N CYS A 22 -2.33 -4.78 -10.36
CA CYS A 22 -1.11 -5.59 -10.33
C CYS A 22 -1.25 -6.71 -11.37
N ASP A 23 -0.44 -6.64 -12.42
CA ASP A 23 -0.48 -7.59 -13.53
C ASP A 23 -1.88 -7.81 -14.09
N GLY A 24 -2.64 -6.71 -14.22
CA GLY A 24 -3.98 -6.74 -14.79
C GLY A 24 -5.11 -6.99 -13.81
N ASP A 25 -4.81 -7.34 -12.57
CA ASP A 25 -5.82 -7.64 -11.57
C ASP A 25 -5.77 -6.66 -10.40
N ARG A 26 -6.94 -6.36 -9.88
CA ARG A 26 -7.04 -5.41 -8.78
C ARG A 26 -6.45 -5.98 -7.49
N LEU A 27 -5.66 -5.16 -6.83
CA LEU A 27 -5.12 -5.45 -5.50
C LEU A 27 -5.55 -4.36 -4.54
N THR A 28 -6.02 -4.74 -3.35
CA THR A 28 -6.30 -3.78 -2.29
C THR A 28 -5.25 -3.92 -1.20
N ALA A 29 -4.77 -2.78 -0.71
CA ALA A 29 -3.73 -2.71 0.31
C ALA A 29 -4.18 -1.82 1.45
N VAL A 30 -4.17 -2.37 2.67
CA VAL A 30 -4.56 -1.62 3.86
C VAL A 30 -3.48 -1.79 4.91
N ILE A 31 -2.91 -0.67 5.35
CA ILE A 31 -1.91 -0.68 6.41
C ILE A 31 -2.62 -0.48 7.74
N ARG A 32 -2.33 -1.37 8.69
CA ARG A 32 -2.85 -1.29 10.04
C ARG A 32 -1.72 -1.01 11.01
N ASN A 33 -1.87 0.06 11.75
CA ASN A 33 -0.88 0.50 12.72
C ASN A 33 -1.31 0.03 14.11
N ASN A 34 -0.35 -0.41 14.91
CA ASN A 34 -0.63 -0.86 16.27
C ASN A 34 -0.33 0.29 17.23
N LEU A 35 -1.33 1.13 17.46
CA LEU A 35 -1.21 2.25 18.38
C LEU A 35 -1.92 1.92 19.70
N ASN A 36 -1.17 1.88 20.79
CA ASN A 36 -1.72 1.64 22.12
C ASN A 36 -2.55 0.35 22.22
N GLY A 37 -2.14 -0.68 21.49
CA GLY A 37 -2.85 -1.95 21.49
C GLY A 37 -4.03 -2.03 20.53
N ASP A 38 -4.39 -0.93 19.89
CA ASP A 38 -5.48 -0.90 18.92
C ASP A 38 -4.93 -0.83 17.50
N PHE A 39 -5.48 -1.67 16.63
CA PHE A 39 -5.06 -1.67 15.21
C PHE A 39 -5.93 -0.70 14.45
N ALA A 40 -5.34 0.42 14.05
CA ALA A 40 -6.00 1.45 13.28
C ALA A 40 -5.47 1.46 11.84
N ILE A 41 -6.37 1.73 10.89
CA ILE A 41 -5.99 1.88 9.49
C ILE A 41 -5.22 3.19 9.34
N THR A 42 -4.07 3.15 8.67
CA THR A 42 -3.32 4.35 8.37
C THR A 42 -2.98 4.42 6.88
N GLU A 43 -3.05 5.63 6.34
CA GLU A 43 -2.62 5.92 4.98
C GLU A 43 -1.33 6.75 4.98
N ASN A 44 -0.86 7.13 6.16
CA ASN A 44 0.33 7.96 6.29
C ASN A 44 1.53 7.10 6.63
N LEU A 45 2.41 6.92 5.64
CA LEU A 45 3.60 6.08 5.80
C LEU A 45 4.60 6.64 6.80
N GLU A 46 4.53 7.93 7.12
CA GLU A 46 5.43 8.54 8.09
C GLU A 46 5.12 8.12 9.52
N ASN A 47 3.90 7.65 9.78
CA ASN A 47 3.45 7.29 11.13
C ASN A 47 3.33 5.79 11.33
N ILE A 48 4.09 5.01 10.59
CA ILE A 48 4.04 3.54 10.70
C ILE A 48 4.83 3.10 11.94
N ASP A 49 4.16 2.34 12.79
CA ASP A 49 4.72 1.80 14.02
C ASP A 49 5.42 0.47 13.78
N LYS A 50 6.26 0.04 14.72
CA LYS A 50 7.01 -1.21 14.61
C LYS A 50 6.11 -2.44 14.53
N GLY A 51 4.91 -2.36 15.11
CA GLY A 51 3.96 -3.46 15.06
C GLY A 51 3.01 -3.40 13.88
N ALA A 52 3.23 -2.50 12.94
CA ALA A 52 2.34 -2.35 11.79
C ALA A 52 2.42 -3.54 10.85
N PHE A 53 1.36 -3.75 10.11
CA PHE A 53 1.32 -4.75 9.05
C PHE A 53 0.43 -4.26 7.92
N ILE A 54 0.61 -4.84 6.75
CA ILE A 54 -0.23 -4.55 5.60
C ILE A 54 -1.07 -5.77 5.26
N VAL A 55 -2.34 -5.52 4.93
CA VAL A 55 -3.25 -6.56 4.46
C VAL A 55 -3.43 -6.38 2.96
N LEU A 56 -3.12 -7.41 2.21
CA LEU A 56 -3.23 -7.39 0.75
C LEU A 56 -4.25 -8.43 0.29
N HIS A 57 -5.15 -8.00 -0.60
CA HIS A 57 -6.07 -8.90 -1.29
C HIS A 57 -5.82 -8.78 -2.78
N TRP A 58 -5.44 -9.86 -3.40
CA TRP A 58 -5.13 -9.88 -4.83
C TRP A 58 -5.46 -11.26 -5.40
N ARG A 59 -6.34 -11.30 -6.38
CA ARG A 59 -6.85 -12.58 -6.90
C ARG A 59 -7.45 -13.39 -5.74
N ASP A 60 -7.08 -14.64 -5.60
CA ASP A 60 -7.52 -15.48 -4.48
C ASP A 60 -6.54 -15.49 -3.31
N ILE A 61 -5.61 -14.54 -3.31
CA ILE A 61 -4.53 -14.49 -2.31
C ILE A 61 -4.84 -13.42 -1.28
N ASN A 62 -4.77 -13.81 -0.01
CA ASN A 62 -4.90 -12.89 1.12
C ASN A 62 -3.62 -12.94 1.92
N LEU A 63 -2.97 -11.79 2.06
CA LEU A 63 -1.68 -11.69 2.73
C LEU A 63 -1.76 -10.73 3.91
N MET A 64 -1.00 -11.03 4.94
CA MET A 64 -0.80 -10.14 6.07
C MET A 64 0.71 -10.09 6.31
N LEU A 65 1.35 -8.99 5.93
CA LEU A 65 2.79 -8.87 5.96
C LEU A 65 3.23 -7.87 7.03
N PRO A 66 4.10 -8.27 7.97
CA PRO A 66 4.61 -7.35 8.98
C PRO A 66 5.57 -6.33 8.38
N VAL A 67 5.63 -5.16 9.00
CA VAL A 67 6.53 -4.11 8.55
C VAL A 67 7.99 -4.49 8.85
N SER A 68 8.86 -4.11 7.93
CA SER A 68 10.30 -4.24 8.06
C SER A 68 10.93 -2.91 7.67
N PHE A 69 11.63 -2.27 8.60
CA PHE A 69 12.26 -0.98 8.32
C PHE A 69 13.66 -1.17 7.79
N LYS A 70 13.93 -0.56 6.64
CA LYS A 70 15.26 -0.45 6.06
C LYS A 70 15.53 1.00 5.74
N VAL A 71 16.80 1.35 5.64
CA VAL A 71 17.17 2.73 5.31
C VAL A 71 16.63 3.07 3.93
N GLY A 72 15.81 4.14 3.87
CA GLY A 72 15.26 4.65 2.63
C GLY A 72 14.00 3.95 2.13
N ASP A 73 13.63 2.81 2.72
CA ASP A 73 12.47 2.04 2.25
C ASP A 73 11.55 1.69 3.41
N ILE A 74 10.25 1.60 3.09
CA ILE A 74 9.27 1.00 3.99
C ILE A 74 8.78 -0.27 3.31
N SER A 75 9.06 -1.41 3.93
CA SER A 75 8.78 -2.72 3.36
C SER A 75 7.93 -3.54 4.32
N PHE A 76 7.11 -4.41 3.73
CA PHE A 76 6.30 -5.39 4.46
C PHE A 76 6.61 -6.75 3.87
N THR A 77 7.03 -7.70 4.71
CA THR A 77 7.42 -9.01 4.20
C THR A 77 7.26 -10.09 5.25
N ASP A 78 6.87 -11.29 4.80
CA ASP A 78 6.89 -12.49 5.61
C ASP A 78 7.96 -13.48 5.12
N LYS A 79 8.88 -12.97 4.27
CA LYS A 79 9.94 -13.73 3.61
C LYS A 79 9.45 -14.61 2.45
N LYS A 80 8.15 -14.70 2.24
CA LYS A 80 7.54 -15.36 1.08
C LYS A 80 6.96 -14.35 0.11
N TRP A 81 6.54 -13.21 0.60
CA TRP A 81 6.00 -12.11 -0.17
C TRP A 81 6.63 -10.80 0.28
N LEU A 82 6.68 -9.85 -0.64
CA LEU A 82 7.25 -8.52 -0.38
C LEU A 82 6.35 -7.46 -0.96
N TRP A 83 6.07 -6.45 -0.16
CA TRP A 83 5.41 -5.21 -0.58
C TRP A 83 6.26 -4.05 -0.08
N SER A 84 6.76 -3.21 -0.98
CA SER A 84 7.69 -2.16 -0.58
C SER A 84 7.39 -0.85 -1.29
N TYR A 85 7.44 0.25 -0.53
CA TYR A 85 7.42 1.60 -1.06
C TYR A 85 8.85 2.12 -1.06
N GLN A 86 9.38 2.40 -2.25
CA GLN A 86 10.75 2.82 -2.40
C GLN A 86 10.90 4.32 -2.16
N ASP A 87 12.00 4.70 -1.50
CA ASP A 87 12.31 6.08 -1.23
C ASP A 87 13.08 6.67 -2.42
N GLU A 88 12.60 7.80 -2.92
CA GLU A 88 13.26 8.54 -3.99
C GLU A 88 13.57 9.96 -3.51
N LYS A 89 14.22 10.74 -4.36
CA LYS A 89 14.63 12.10 -4.01
C LYS A 89 13.51 12.99 -3.48
N ASN A 90 12.29 12.76 -3.94
CA ASN A 90 11.13 13.56 -3.57
C ASN A 90 10.23 12.85 -2.56
N GLY A 91 10.73 11.82 -1.89
CA GLY A 91 9.97 11.05 -0.92
C GLY A 91 9.60 9.67 -1.42
N LEU A 92 8.72 9.00 -0.70
CA LEU A 92 8.31 7.64 -1.02
C LEU A 92 7.40 7.61 -2.25
N ARG A 93 7.67 6.67 -3.14
CA ARG A 93 6.79 6.41 -4.28
C ARG A 93 5.64 5.51 -3.84
N MET A 94 4.48 6.10 -3.69
CA MET A 94 3.29 5.39 -3.24
C MET A 94 2.42 4.88 -4.40
N ASP A 95 2.65 5.38 -5.61
CA ASP A 95 1.86 5.03 -6.78
C ASP A 95 2.37 3.81 -7.52
N GLU A 96 3.61 3.40 -7.25
CA GLU A 96 4.24 2.28 -7.95
C GLU A 96 5.03 1.42 -6.96
N PRO A 97 4.34 0.71 -6.05
CA PRO A 97 5.02 -0.13 -5.07
C PRO A 97 5.63 -1.36 -5.71
N ARG A 98 6.63 -1.90 -5.05
CA ARG A 98 7.22 -3.17 -5.46
C ARG A 98 6.45 -4.31 -4.81
N PHE A 99 5.91 -5.21 -5.63
CA PHE A 99 5.19 -6.38 -5.17
C PHE A 99 5.85 -7.61 -5.76
N ALA A 100 6.26 -8.55 -4.91
CA ALA A 100 7.00 -9.71 -5.36
C ALA A 100 6.73 -10.93 -4.50
N GLN A 101 6.88 -12.10 -5.12
CA GLN A 101 6.85 -13.38 -4.44
C GLN A 101 8.27 -13.92 -4.38
N ILE A 102 8.67 -14.38 -3.20
CA ILE A 102 9.97 -14.99 -2.98
C ILE A 102 9.77 -16.50 -2.99
N LEU A 103 10.30 -17.17 -4.00
CA LEU A 103 10.11 -18.60 -4.20
C LEU A 103 11.04 -19.40 -3.28
N PRO A 104 10.72 -20.69 -3.01
CA PRO A 104 11.55 -21.50 -2.11
C PRO A 104 13.01 -21.65 -2.54
N ASN A 105 13.27 -21.57 -3.85
CA ASN A 105 14.64 -21.63 -4.37
C ASN A 105 15.39 -20.31 -4.29
N GLY A 106 14.78 -19.27 -3.74
CA GLY A 106 15.36 -17.94 -3.63
C GLY A 106 15.09 -17.03 -4.82
N GLU A 107 14.48 -17.52 -5.87
CA GLU A 107 14.11 -16.68 -7.00
C GLU A 107 13.00 -15.71 -6.61
N ILE A 108 13.02 -14.54 -7.22
CA ILE A 108 12.02 -13.49 -6.96
C ILE A 108 11.20 -13.28 -8.21
N GLN A 109 9.89 -13.43 -8.07
CA GLN A 109 8.94 -13.14 -9.14
C GLN A 109 8.27 -11.80 -8.84
N GLU A 110 8.50 -10.81 -9.69
CA GLU A 110 7.94 -9.48 -9.49
C GLU A 110 6.69 -9.27 -10.30
N PHE A 111 5.76 -8.54 -9.73
CA PHE A 111 4.50 -8.16 -10.35
C PHE A 111 4.48 -6.65 -10.54
N SER A 112 3.98 -6.19 -11.68
CA SER A 112 3.92 -4.77 -11.98
C SER A 112 2.65 -4.17 -11.42
N CYS A 113 2.79 -3.22 -10.49
CA CYS A 113 1.67 -2.59 -9.81
C CYS A 113 1.65 -1.09 -10.04
N LEU A 114 0.46 -0.56 -10.34
CA LEU A 114 0.23 0.87 -10.47
C LEU A 114 -1.00 1.25 -9.68
N ALA A 115 -0.92 2.37 -8.97
CA ALA A 115 -2.04 2.86 -8.19
C ALA A 115 -3.24 3.20 -9.07
N ILE A 116 -4.43 2.87 -8.57
CA ILE A 116 -5.69 3.26 -9.20
C ILE A 116 -6.23 4.44 -8.42
N TYR A 117 -6.29 5.60 -9.06
CA TYR A 117 -6.86 6.79 -8.46
C TYR A 117 -8.35 6.86 -8.75
N LYS A 118 -9.04 7.58 -7.91
CA LYS A 118 -10.49 7.66 -8.02
C LYS A 118 -10.98 8.23 -9.36
N GLU A 119 -10.19 9.11 -9.95
CA GLU A 119 -10.51 9.68 -11.26
C GLU A 119 -10.50 8.63 -12.37
N ASP A 120 -9.64 7.63 -12.25
CA ASP A 120 -9.51 6.57 -13.25
C ASP A 120 -10.73 5.68 -13.28
N ILE A 121 -11.43 5.57 -12.18
CA ILE A 121 -12.65 4.76 -12.09
C ILE A 121 -13.81 5.42 -12.80
N ILE A 122 -13.85 6.74 -12.80
CA ILE A 122 -14.93 7.52 -13.38
C ILE A 122 -14.80 7.61 -14.90
N SER A 123 -13.60 7.63 -15.39
CA SER A 123 -13.34 7.71 -16.83
C SER A 123 -13.44 6.33 -17.49
#